data_b995da390dc999cf8cbd4e8805ac79f6
#
_entry.id   b995da390dc999cf8cbd4e8805ac79f6
#
_cell.length_a   1.000
_cell.length_b   1.000
_cell.length_c   1.000
_cell.angle_alpha   90.00
_cell.angle_beta   90.00
_cell.angle_gamma   90.00
#
_symmetry.space_group_name_H-M   'P 1'
#
loop_
_entity.id
_entity.type
_entity.pdbx_description
1 polymer ?
#
loop_
_entity_poly.entity_id
_entity_poly.type
_entity_poly.pdbx_seq_one_letter_code
_entity_poly.pdbx_strand_id
1 'polypeptide(L)'
;MMVYFSDSEITGRSRAHIRDLAEPPCALHHAVVEPFLAMRAAAAREGIDLVPFSSFRDFDRQLAIWNAKARGERELRDAAGQLLDAATLDEDARVAAILHWS
;
A
#
# COMPACT_ATOMS: atom_id res chain seq x y z
N MET A 1 12.33 -2.86 -21.24
CA MET A 1 12.65 -1.51 -20.72
C MET A 1 12.93 -1.61 -19.22
N MET A 2 14.03 -1.06 -18.78
CA MET A 2 14.33 -0.98 -17.35
C MET A 2 13.76 0.32 -16.79
N VAL A 3 13.08 0.22 -15.66
CA VAL A 3 12.56 1.38 -14.93
C VAL A 3 13.48 1.62 -13.73
N TYR A 4 14.01 2.82 -13.63
CA TYR A 4 14.84 3.23 -12.51
C TYR A 4 14.06 4.21 -11.64
N PHE A 5 14.15 4.01 -10.34
CA PHE A 5 13.52 4.88 -9.35
C PHE A 5 14.58 5.66 -8.59
N SER A 6 14.34 6.95 -8.39
CA SER A 6 15.17 7.76 -7.49
C SER A 6 14.88 7.37 -6.03
N ASP A 7 15.78 7.76 -5.13
CA ASP A 7 15.56 7.52 -3.70
C ASP A 7 14.27 8.18 -3.20
N SER A 8 13.94 9.36 -3.71
CA SER A 8 12.70 10.05 -3.35
C SER A 8 11.46 9.28 -3.83
N GLU A 9 11.53 8.63 -4.99
CA GLU A 9 10.44 7.82 -5.52
C GLU A 9 10.27 6.52 -4.73
N ILE A 10 11.39 5.83 -4.44
CA ILE A 10 11.38 4.56 -3.69
C ILE A 10 10.81 4.74 -2.29
N THR A 11 11.12 5.87 -1.64
CA THR A 11 10.66 6.16 -0.29
C THR A 11 9.27 6.78 -0.22
N GLY A 12 8.66 7.07 -1.38
CA GLY A 12 7.34 7.70 -1.43
C GLY A 12 7.35 9.21 -1.15
N ARG A 13 8.52 9.85 -1.13
CA ARG A 13 8.63 11.29 -0.93
C ARG A 13 8.31 12.10 -2.18
N SER A 14 8.46 11.48 -3.37
CA SER A 14 8.11 12.09 -4.65
C SER A 14 6.88 11.40 -5.24
N ARG A 15 6.02 12.18 -5.88
CA ARG A 15 4.86 11.71 -6.65
C ARG A 15 5.02 11.93 -8.15
N ALA A 16 6.19 12.32 -8.62
CA ALA A 16 6.41 12.68 -10.02
C ALA A 16 6.11 11.53 -10.99
N HIS A 17 6.26 10.29 -10.53
CA HIS A 17 6.00 9.07 -11.31
C HIS A 17 4.56 8.56 -11.17
N ILE A 18 3.71 9.22 -10.37
CA ILE A 18 2.36 8.76 -10.02
C ILE A 18 1.31 9.56 -10.78
N ARG A 19 0.31 8.85 -11.26
CA ARG A 19 -0.89 9.42 -11.85
C ARG A 19 -2.10 8.99 -11.03
N ASP A 20 -2.91 9.97 -10.63
CA ASP A 20 -4.18 9.71 -9.92
C ASP A 20 -5.28 9.43 -10.92
N LEU A 21 -6.07 8.38 -10.63
CA LEU A 21 -7.27 8.04 -11.39
C LEU A 21 -8.50 8.33 -10.54
N ALA A 22 -9.56 8.80 -11.18
CA ALA A 22 -10.84 9.03 -10.52
C ALA A 22 -11.73 7.79 -10.53
N GLU A 23 -11.62 6.97 -11.60
CA GLU A 23 -12.47 5.79 -11.80
C GLU A 23 -11.65 4.62 -12.36
N PRO A 24 -11.34 3.59 -11.56
CA PRO A 24 -11.57 3.52 -10.11
C PRO A 24 -10.60 4.45 -9.37
N PRO A 25 -10.98 4.98 -8.20
CA PRO A 25 -10.08 5.88 -7.46
C PRO A 25 -8.83 5.15 -6.98
N CYS A 26 -7.68 5.56 -7.50
CA CYS A 26 -6.38 4.98 -7.15
C CYS A 26 -5.24 5.86 -7.65
N ALA A 27 -4.04 5.59 -7.20
CA ALA A 27 -2.83 6.28 -7.63
C ALA A 27 -1.80 5.23 -8.05
N LEU A 28 -1.35 5.30 -9.31
CA LEU A 28 -0.49 4.29 -9.92
C LEU A 28 0.71 4.96 -10.61
N HIS A 29 1.79 4.20 -10.75
CA HIS A 29 2.87 4.61 -11.64
C HIS A 29 2.30 4.87 -13.04
N HIS A 30 2.70 5.98 -13.68
CA HIS A 30 2.12 6.38 -14.97
C HIS A 30 2.21 5.29 -16.05
N ALA A 31 3.27 4.49 -16.05
CA ALA A 31 3.46 3.41 -17.02
C ALA A 31 2.51 2.21 -16.81
N VAL A 32 1.88 2.11 -15.65
CA VAL A 32 0.98 1.00 -15.29
C VAL A 32 -0.47 1.33 -15.60
N VAL A 33 -0.81 2.60 -15.78
CA VAL A 33 -2.20 3.06 -15.93
C VAL A 33 -2.89 2.39 -17.12
N GLU A 34 -2.32 2.45 -18.33
CA GLU A 34 -2.95 1.85 -19.51
C GLU A 34 -3.07 0.34 -19.43
N PRO A 35 -2.01 -0.42 -19.07
CA PRO A 35 -2.15 -1.87 -18.87
C PRO A 35 -3.18 -2.24 -17.81
N PHE A 36 -3.27 -1.48 -16.72
CA PHE A 36 -4.27 -1.70 -15.68
C PHE A 36 -5.69 -1.50 -16.20
N LEU A 37 -5.94 -0.40 -16.93
CA LEU A 37 -7.25 -0.12 -17.50
C LEU A 37 -7.66 -1.16 -18.56
N ALA A 38 -6.70 -1.65 -19.36
CA ALA A 38 -6.95 -2.73 -20.32
C ALA A 38 -7.33 -4.04 -19.62
N MET A 39 -6.63 -4.38 -18.54
CA MET A 39 -6.95 -5.55 -17.71
C MET A 39 -8.33 -5.43 -17.08
N ARG A 40 -8.65 -4.25 -16.56
CA ARG A 40 -9.96 -3.96 -15.98
C ARG A 40 -11.09 -4.09 -16.99
N ALA A 41 -10.88 -3.59 -18.21
CA ALA A 41 -11.86 -3.72 -19.28
C ALA A 41 -12.06 -5.19 -19.70
N ALA A 42 -10.98 -5.97 -19.78
CA ALA A 42 -11.06 -7.39 -20.08
C ALA A 42 -11.84 -8.16 -18.99
N ALA A 43 -11.58 -7.84 -17.73
CA ALA A 43 -12.30 -8.44 -16.60
C ALA A 43 -13.80 -8.09 -16.63
N ALA A 44 -14.14 -6.85 -16.98
CA ALA A 44 -15.53 -6.40 -17.07
C ALA A 44 -16.31 -7.16 -18.13
N ARG A 45 -15.67 -7.56 -19.23
CA ARG A 45 -16.30 -8.37 -20.28
C ARG A 45 -16.70 -9.76 -19.76
N GLU A 46 -16.09 -10.21 -18.67
CA GLU A 46 -16.41 -11.48 -18.03
C GLU A 46 -17.25 -11.28 -16.75
N GLY A 47 -17.79 -10.09 -16.54
CA GLY A 47 -18.63 -9.77 -15.40
C GLY A 47 -17.87 -9.52 -14.09
N ILE A 48 -16.57 -9.27 -14.17
CA ILE A 48 -15.73 -9.02 -13.01
C ILE A 48 -15.46 -7.52 -12.89
N ASP A 49 -15.83 -6.92 -11.74
CA ASP A 49 -15.47 -5.55 -11.41
C ASP A 49 -14.10 -5.54 -10.72
N LEU A 50 -13.05 -5.36 -11.50
CA LEU A 50 -11.68 -5.37 -11.02
C LEU A 50 -11.31 -3.99 -10.49
N VAL A 51 -11.15 -3.88 -9.17
CA VAL A 51 -10.78 -2.63 -8.51
C VAL A 51 -9.54 -2.84 -7.65
N PRO A 52 -8.65 -1.80 -7.51
CA PRO A 52 -7.50 -1.91 -6.63
C PRO A 52 -7.96 -1.94 -5.17
N PHE A 53 -7.41 -2.86 -4.40
CA PHE A 53 -7.59 -2.88 -2.94
C PHE A 53 -6.79 -1.77 -2.28
N SER A 54 -5.56 -1.57 -2.75
CA SER A 54 -4.69 -0.47 -2.33
C SER A 54 -3.85 -0.04 -3.52
N SER A 55 -3.30 1.17 -3.45
CA SER A 55 -2.44 1.70 -4.49
C SER A 55 -1.32 2.53 -3.85
N PHE A 56 -0.69 3.43 -4.59
CA PHE A 56 0.42 4.22 -4.07
C PHE A 56 0.07 4.91 -2.75
N ARG A 57 1.00 4.81 -1.80
CA ARG A 57 0.99 5.57 -0.56
C ARG A 57 2.27 6.39 -0.48
N ASP A 58 2.15 7.68 -0.23
CA ASP A 58 3.31 8.53 -0.03
C ASP A 58 3.98 8.25 1.33
N PHE A 59 5.16 8.85 1.51
CA PHE A 59 5.94 8.65 2.73
C PHE A 59 5.17 9.07 3.98
N ASP A 60 4.53 10.23 3.95
CA ASP A 60 3.81 10.75 5.12
C ASP A 60 2.64 9.85 5.51
N ARG A 61 1.90 9.34 4.51
CA ARG A 61 0.81 8.40 4.73
C ARG A 61 1.32 7.10 5.35
N GLN A 62 2.41 6.56 4.82
CA GLN A 62 3.00 5.32 5.32
C GLN A 62 3.53 5.50 6.75
N LEU A 63 4.16 6.64 7.02
CA LEU A 63 4.64 6.97 8.35
C LEU A 63 3.49 7.08 9.36
N ALA A 64 2.38 7.71 8.97
CA ALA A 64 1.20 7.81 9.82
C ALA A 64 0.61 6.43 10.17
N ILE A 65 0.55 5.52 9.18
CA ILE A 65 0.09 4.14 9.40
C ILE A 65 1.03 3.40 10.35
N TRP A 66 2.34 3.51 10.12
CA TRP A 66 3.34 2.88 10.97
C TRP A 66 3.22 3.35 12.43
N ASN A 67 3.19 4.67 12.61
CA ASN A 67 3.10 5.25 13.95
C ASN A 67 1.80 4.87 14.66
N ALA A 68 0.68 4.85 13.96
CA ALA A 68 -0.60 4.42 14.52
C ALA A 68 -0.54 2.96 15.00
N LYS A 69 0.08 2.08 14.23
CA LYS A 69 0.28 0.68 14.64
C LYS A 69 1.22 0.59 15.86
N ALA A 70 2.31 1.36 15.86
CA ALA A 70 3.27 1.35 16.95
C ALA A 70 2.66 1.84 18.28
N ARG A 71 1.71 2.77 18.21
CA ARG A 71 0.99 3.29 19.38
C ARG A 71 -0.23 2.44 19.79
N GLY A 72 -0.56 1.41 19.02
CA GLY A 72 -1.73 0.57 19.26
C GLY A 72 -3.06 1.18 18.81
N GLU A 73 -3.02 2.26 18.03
CA GLU A 73 -4.22 2.91 17.47
C GLU A 73 -4.78 2.18 16.26
N ARG A 74 -4.00 1.27 15.66
CA ARG A 74 -4.41 0.35 14.61
C ARG A 74 -4.07 -1.07 15.02
N GLU A 75 -4.85 -2.01 14.50
CA GLU A 75 -4.68 -3.43 14.81
C GLU A 75 -3.31 -3.96 14.38
N LEU A 76 -2.71 -4.76 15.26
CA LEU A 76 -1.56 -5.61 14.93
C LEU A 76 -2.02 -7.07 14.97
N ARG A 77 -1.55 -7.87 14.03
CA ARG A 77 -1.89 -9.29 13.94
C ARG A 77 -0.63 -10.14 13.81
N ASP A 78 -0.68 -11.35 14.36
CA ASP A 78 0.39 -12.33 14.17
C ASP A 78 0.27 -13.04 12.81
N ALA A 79 1.17 -14.00 12.54
CA ALA A 79 1.18 -14.76 11.31
C ALA A 79 -0.12 -15.53 11.05
N ALA A 80 -0.84 -15.92 12.12
CA ALA A 80 -2.12 -16.61 12.04
C ALA A 80 -3.30 -15.66 11.90
N GLY A 81 -3.08 -14.34 11.86
CA GLY A 81 -4.13 -13.33 11.76
C GLY A 81 -4.81 -12.99 13.08
N GLN A 82 -4.27 -13.45 14.20
CA GLN A 82 -4.83 -13.16 15.52
C GLN A 82 -4.39 -11.79 16.01
N LEU A 83 -5.30 -11.08 16.68
CA LEU A 83 -5.02 -9.77 17.24
C LEU A 83 -3.94 -9.83 18.33
N LEU A 84 -3.02 -8.87 18.27
CA LEU A 84 -1.97 -8.65 19.25
C LEU A 84 -2.21 -7.34 19.98
N ASP A 85 -1.85 -7.30 21.27
CA ASP A 85 -1.87 -6.07 22.05
C ASP A 85 -0.48 -5.42 21.99
N ALA A 86 -0.38 -4.27 21.31
CA ALA A 86 0.89 -3.56 21.14
C ALA A 86 1.56 -3.22 22.46
N ALA A 87 0.77 -2.98 23.53
CA ALA A 87 1.29 -2.62 24.84
C ALA A 87 2.03 -3.77 25.54
N THR A 88 1.76 -5.02 25.14
CA THR A 88 2.40 -6.22 25.71
C THR A 88 3.66 -6.65 24.96
N LEU A 89 3.96 -6.01 23.80
CA LEU A 89 5.09 -6.37 22.96
C LEU A 89 6.31 -5.50 23.30
N ASP A 90 7.49 -6.10 23.27
CA ASP A 90 8.73 -5.33 23.29
C ASP A 90 8.92 -4.63 21.94
N GLU A 91 9.96 -3.80 21.83
CA GLU A 91 10.20 -2.99 20.63
C GLU A 91 10.43 -3.87 19.40
N ASP A 92 11.25 -4.91 19.52
CA ASP A 92 11.57 -5.81 18.38
C ASP A 92 10.33 -6.58 17.93
N ALA A 93 9.55 -7.11 18.86
CA ALA A 93 8.32 -7.84 18.56
C ALA A 93 7.28 -6.91 17.92
N ARG A 94 7.22 -5.66 18.36
CA ARG A 94 6.30 -4.66 17.80
C ARG A 94 6.66 -4.33 16.36
N VAL A 95 7.94 -4.07 16.07
CA VAL A 95 8.43 -3.82 14.71
C VAL A 95 8.13 -5.00 13.80
N ALA A 96 8.41 -6.22 14.24
CA ALA A 96 8.12 -7.43 13.48
C ALA A 96 6.62 -7.57 13.17
N ALA A 97 5.75 -7.29 14.14
CA ALA A 97 4.30 -7.35 13.97
C ALA A 97 3.79 -6.30 12.98
N ILE A 98 4.35 -5.08 12.99
CA ILE A 98 3.99 -4.03 12.03
C ILE A 98 4.38 -4.47 10.62
N LEU A 99 5.60 -4.99 10.44
CA LEU A 99 6.10 -5.41 9.13
C LEU A 99 5.32 -6.58 8.55
N HIS A 100 4.80 -7.46 9.39
CA HIS A 100 4.13 -8.68 8.95
C HIS A 100 2.88 -8.41 8.11
N TRP A 101 2.13 -7.37 8.44
CA TRP A 101 0.88 -7.01 7.77
C TRP A 101 0.90 -5.58 7.19
N SER A 102 2.05 -5.11 6.79
CA SER A 102 2.19 -3.76 6.19
C SER A 102 1.82 -3.71 4.73
#